data_9bbab59e6da631c76c14cce4997e267b
#
_entry.id   9bbab59e6da631c76c14cce4997e267b
#
_cell.length_a   1.000
_cell.length_b   1.000
_cell.length_c   1.000
_cell.angle_alpha   90.00
_cell.angle_beta   90.00
_cell.angle_gamma   90.00
#
_symmetry.space_group_name_H-M   'P 1'
#
loop_
_entity.id
_entity.type
_entity.pdbx_description
1 polymer ?
#
loop_
_entity_poly.entity_id
_entity_poly.type
_entity_poly.pdbx_seq_one_letter_code
_entity_poly.pdbx_strand_id
1 'polypeptide(L)'
;MDLKKISIMLMLSLTVWAQSATPATGTPKDRDEAALHYHMGLNYYDGLGEPPDYAKAVYHFKRAATLNHSQAQGMLGQCYRNGRGVHKARAKAAHWIQRAAQHEDPIAHFLYGTLLATGEGVQRDPAQALRFYLKAAAKGHAAAMNNIGALHEQGHGVPQNFTEAAKWYQMAARMNLANAQCNLGQLYASGRGVPLNTTAATEWYAKAAQQGHPRSQFLLGAAYYFGKGVPRDLVKAYQWMDLSANLGNPAARQHRTAIAEKLSPEQAQQAFRESSAYHAKFTGTEADSTKTALSTGTGFFISSEGHLLTSHHLIANGRRIEVRTHKGNFPAELIKADLGNDIALLRIKTETTPLHLSAMPAARLGQSVFTLGYPNPAVQGIKLKFTEGRISSLTGVKDDPRMMQISVPVQPGNSGGALVNETGQVVGMITVRLDDLKTFRLTGSLPQNVNYALKSSQIHAFLATLPLVKSRLSAPQLTTTTNYEAHIENAQTATAFVLVHE
;
A
#
# COMPACT_ATOMS: atom_id res chain seq x y z
N MET A 1 5.78 -9.12 2.77
CA MET A 1 5.53 -10.56 2.52
C MET A 1 6.79 -11.09 1.88
N ASP A 2 7.45 -11.98 2.56
CA ASP A 2 8.71 -12.58 2.10
C ASP A 2 8.44 -13.24 0.74
N LEU A 3 9.23 -12.90 -0.28
CA LEU A 3 9.18 -13.52 -1.62
C LEU A 3 9.16 -15.04 -1.52
N LYS A 4 9.74 -15.63 -0.46
CA LYS A 4 9.65 -17.06 -0.14
C LYS A 4 8.24 -17.51 0.25
N LYS A 5 7.44 -16.68 0.94
CA LYS A 5 6.05 -17.05 1.32
C LYS A 5 5.07 -16.84 0.15
N ILE A 6 5.31 -15.84 -0.73
CA ILE A 6 4.59 -15.73 -2.01
C ILE A 6 4.97 -16.90 -2.92
N SER A 7 6.23 -17.28 -2.94
CA SER A 7 6.72 -18.47 -3.66
C SER A 7 6.11 -19.75 -3.11
N ILE A 8 5.94 -19.89 -1.79
CA ILE A 8 5.32 -21.07 -1.15
C ILE A 8 3.80 -21.08 -1.37
N MET A 9 3.12 -19.95 -1.35
CA MET A 9 1.68 -19.88 -1.67
C MET A 9 1.41 -20.06 -3.17
N LEU A 10 2.30 -19.59 -4.04
CA LEU A 10 2.32 -19.92 -5.47
C LEU A 10 2.76 -21.36 -5.71
N MET A 11 3.70 -21.91 -4.93
CA MET A 11 4.07 -23.34 -5.01
C MET A 11 2.93 -24.26 -4.51
N LEU A 12 2.16 -23.89 -3.50
CA LEU A 12 0.98 -24.66 -3.07
C LEU A 12 -0.16 -24.59 -4.11
N SER A 13 -0.33 -23.46 -4.82
CA SER A 13 -1.23 -23.41 -5.98
C SER A 13 -0.67 -24.17 -7.19
N LEU A 14 0.65 -24.22 -7.35
CA LEU A 14 1.35 -24.94 -8.42
C LEU A 14 1.42 -26.45 -8.14
N THR A 15 1.51 -26.89 -6.87
CA THR A 15 1.47 -28.33 -6.53
C THR A 15 0.07 -28.93 -6.73
N VAL A 16 -1.01 -28.18 -6.53
CA VAL A 16 -2.37 -28.58 -6.91
C VAL A 16 -2.50 -28.64 -8.43
N TRP A 17 -1.78 -27.78 -9.16
CA TRP A 17 -1.76 -27.76 -10.62
C TRP A 17 -1.01 -28.96 -11.21
N ALA A 18 0.08 -29.40 -10.57
CA ALA A 18 0.90 -30.52 -11.05
C ALA A 18 0.22 -31.90 -10.89
N GLN A 19 -0.78 -32.04 -10.00
CA GLN A 19 -1.45 -33.31 -9.73
C GLN A 19 -2.64 -33.63 -10.67
N SER A 20 -3.11 -32.67 -11.51
CA SER A 20 -4.27 -32.84 -12.39
C SER A 20 -3.93 -32.97 -13.87
N ALA A 21 -2.66 -33.19 -14.21
CA ALA A 21 -2.25 -33.28 -15.62
C ALA A 21 -2.78 -34.54 -16.30
N THR A 22 -3.76 -34.39 -17.18
CA THR A 22 -4.04 -35.42 -18.21
C THR A 22 -2.83 -35.50 -19.14
N PRO A 23 -2.32 -36.70 -19.43
CA PRO A 23 -1.12 -36.83 -20.24
C PRO A 23 -1.33 -36.26 -21.68
N ALA A 24 -0.31 -35.56 -22.16
CA ALA A 24 -0.28 -35.11 -23.54
C ALA A 24 -0.52 -36.29 -24.50
N THR A 25 -1.33 -36.07 -25.54
CA THR A 25 -1.47 -37.07 -26.64
C THR A 25 -0.21 -37.00 -27.50
N GLY A 26 0.52 -38.10 -27.61
CA GLY A 26 1.79 -38.19 -28.35
C GLY A 26 2.63 -39.38 -27.91
N THR A 27 3.78 -39.57 -28.51
CA THR A 27 4.75 -40.60 -28.10
C THR A 27 5.27 -40.25 -26.69
N PRO A 28 5.79 -41.24 -25.91
CA PRO A 28 6.42 -40.94 -24.62
C PRO A 28 7.48 -39.84 -24.72
N LYS A 29 8.28 -39.84 -25.78
CA LYS A 29 9.29 -38.81 -26.06
C LYS A 29 8.69 -37.40 -26.22
N ASP A 30 7.54 -37.29 -26.94
CA ASP A 30 6.87 -35.98 -27.10
C ASP A 30 6.31 -35.46 -25.79
N ARG A 31 5.85 -36.35 -24.90
CA ARG A 31 5.36 -35.98 -23.57
C ARG A 31 6.48 -35.46 -22.67
N ASP A 32 7.64 -36.13 -22.68
CA ASP A 32 8.80 -35.68 -21.89
C ASP A 32 9.34 -34.36 -22.43
N GLU A 33 9.42 -34.17 -23.75
CA GLU A 33 9.81 -32.91 -24.37
C GLU A 33 8.83 -31.78 -24.02
N ALA A 34 7.53 -32.03 -24.06
CA ALA A 34 6.50 -31.07 -23.71
C ALA A 34 6.57 -30.65 -22.26
N ALA A 35 6.76 -31.61 -21.34
CA ALA A 35 6.91 -31.34 -19.92
C ALA A 35 8.18 -30.52 -19.65
N LEU A 36 9.31 -30.89 -20.26
CA LEU A 36 10.56 -30.14 -20.13
C LEU A 36 10.38 -28.69 -20.54
N HIS A 37 9.85 -28.44 -21.74
CA HIS A 37 9.60 -27.10 -22.24
C HIS A 37 8.60 -26.33 -21.36
N TYR A 38 7.56 -26.99 -20.81
CA TYR A 38 6.64 -26.33 -19.89
C TYR A 38 7.36 -25.85 -18.62
N HIS A 39 8.19 -26.69 -18.00
CA HIS A 39 8.94 -26.31 -16.81
C HIS A 39 9.99 -25.22 -17.09
N MET A 40 10.69 -25.28 -18.22
CA MET A 40 11.58 -24.20 -18.64
C MET A 40 10.82 -22.89 -18.83
N GLY A 41 9.62 -22.95 -19.42
CA GLY A 41 8.74 -21.81 -19.56
C GLY A 41 8.35 -21.18 -18.22
N LEU A 42 8.01 -22.00 -17.21
CA LEU A 42 7.72 -21.54 -15.85
C LEU A 42 8.93 -20.87 -15.19
N ASN A 43 10.12 -21.48 -15.30
CA ASN A 43 11.35 -20.91 -14.74
C ASN A 43 11.63 -19.50 -15.27
N TYR A 44 11.50 -19.29 -16.58
CA TYR A 44 11.64 -17.95 -17.18
C TYR A 44 10.50 -17.02 -16.85
N TYR A 45 9.29 -17.54 -16.68
CA TYR A 45 8.11 -16.73 -16.35
C TYR A 45 8.15 -16.20 -14.91
N ASP A 46 8.58 -17.04 -13.96
CA ASP A 46 8.65 -16.71 -12.54
C ASP A 46 9.99 -16.06 -12.13
N GLY A 47 11.01 -16.12 -13.00
CA GLY A 47 12.32 -15.55 -12.75
C GLY A 47 13.09 -16.27 -11.65
N LEU A 48 13.11 -17.61 -11.67
CA LEU A 48 13.83 -18.41 -10.68
C LEU A 48 15.35 -18.24 -10.87
N GLY A 49 15.98 -17.45 -10.00
CA GLY A 49 17.42 -17.16 -10.03
C GLY A 49 17.85 -15.96 -10.89
N GLU A 50 16.99 -15.48 -11.79
CA GLU A 50 17.20 -14.32 -12.66
C GLU A 50 15.90 -13.50 -12.78
N PRO A 51 15.93 -12.24 -13.24
CA PRO A 51 14.70 -11.51 -13.54
C PRO A 51 13.83 -12.25 -14.56
N PRO A 52 12.47 -12.18 -14.48
CA PRO A 52 11.57 -12.83 -15.41
C PRO A 52 11.86 -12.46 -16.88
N ASP A 53 12.03 -13.48 -17.74
CA ASP A 53 12.14 -13.33 -19.19
C ASP A 53 10.90 -13.91 -19.88
N TYR A 54 9.89 -13.06 -20.03
CA TYR A 54 8.62 -13.48 -20.63
C TYR A 54 8.73 -13.87 -22.09
N ALA A 55 9.73 -13.38 -22.82
CA ALA A 55 9.91 -13.75 -24.24
C ALA A 55 10.40 -15.20 -24.35
N LYS A 56 11.40 -15.59 -23.55
CA LYS A 56 11.84 -16.97 -23.44
C LYS A 56 10.74 -17.88 -22.89
N ALA A 57 10.01 -17.41 -21.85
CA ALA A 57 8.88 -18.16 -21.32
C ALA A 57 7.86 -18.53 -22.41
N VAL A 58 7.46 -17.54 -23.23
CA VAL A 58 6.54 -17.75 -24.35
C VAL A 58 7.10 -18.70 -25.41
N TYR A 59 8.39 -18.61 -25.74
CA TYR A 59 9.03 -19.55 -26.66
C TYR A 59 8.85 -21.00 -26.15
N HIS A 60 9.15 -21.25 -24.88
CA HIS A 60 9.04 -22.58 -24.29
C HIS A 60 7.58 -23.02 -24.15
N PHE A 61 6.66 -22.16 -23.68
CA PHE A 61 5.23 -22.48 -23.65
C PHE A 61 4.68 -22.82 -25.04
N LYS A 62 5.13 -22.12 -26.09
CA LYS A 62 4.70 -22.41 -27.48
C LYS A 62 5.16 -23.79 -27.92
N ARG A 63 6.41 -24.15 -27.62
CA ARG A 63 6.93 -25.51 -27.94
C ARG A 63 6.10 -26.59 -27.23
N ALA A 64 5.89 -26.47 -25.92
CA ALA A 64 5.07 -27.41 -25.16
C ALA A 64 3.60 -27.43 -25.64
N ALA A 65 3.01 -26.28 -25.95
CA ALA A 65 1.63 -26.15 -26.40
C ALA A 65 1.40 -26.81 -27.77
N THR A 66 2.40 -26.75 -28.68
CA THR A 66 2.33 -27.44 -29.97
C THR A 66 2.42 -28.95 -29.84
N LEU A 67 3.08 -29.45 -28.78
CA LEU A 67 3.10 -30.86 -28.37
C LEU A 67 1.87 -31.24 -27.52
N ASN A 68 0.82 -30.45 -27.58
CA ASN A 68 -0.48 -30.66 -26.93
C ASN A 68 -0.46 -30.71 -25.41
N HIS A 69 0.50 -30.03 -24.75
CA HIS A 69 0.54 -29.88 -23.29
C HIS A 69 -0.50 -28.86 -22.83
N SER A 70 -1.55 -29.32 -22.13
CA SER A 70 -2.72 -28.50 -21.77
C SER A 70 -2.36 -27.24 -20.95
N GLN A 71 -1.53 -27.42 -19.92
CA GLN A 71 -1.11 -26.31 -19.06
C GLN A 71 -0.28 -25.27 -19.81
N ALA A 72 0.61 -25.71 -20.72
CA ALA A 72 1.37 -24.80 -21.57
C ALA A 72 0.45 -24.02 -22.54
N GLN A 73 -0.58 -24.68 -23.09
CA GLN A 73 -1.62 -24.00 -23.89
C GLN A 73 -2.33 -22.92 -23.07
N GLY A 74 -2.71 -23.22 -21.82
CA GLY A 74 -3.30 -22.26 -20.89
C GLY A 74 -2.39 -21.08 -20.60
N MET A 75 -1.11 -21.33 -20.28
CA MET A 75 -0.12 -20.28 -20.01
C MET A 75 0.16 -19.42 -21.23
N LEU A 76 0.31 -20.03 -22.41
CA LEU A 76 0.49 -19.30 -23.66
C LEU A 76 -0.71 -18.40 -23.96
N GLY A 77 -1.93 -18.92 -23.73
CA GLY A 77 -3.16 -18.13 -23.84
C GLY A 77 -3.16 -16.92 -22.91
N GLN A 78 -2.75 -17.08 -21.66
CA GLN A 78 -2.63 -15.97 -20.71
C GLN A 78 -1.53 -14.97 -21.10
N CYS A 79 -0.41 -15.44 -21.65
CA CYS A 79 0.62 -14.55 -22.20
C CYS A 79 0.06 -13.66 -23.32
N TYR A 80 -0.69 -14.21 -24.26
CA TYR A 80 -1.36 -13.42 -25.31
C TYR A 80 -2.45 -12.49 -24.75
N ARG A 81 -3.20 -12.92 -23.74
CA ARG A 81 -4.22 -12.11 -23.08
C ARG A 81 -3.65 -10.87 -22.39
N ASN A 82 -2.51 -11.04 -21.73
CA ASN A 82 -1.90 -10.00 -20.88
C ASN A 82 -0.81 -9.20 -21.62
N GLY A 83 -0.33 -9.68 -22.78
CA GLY A 83 0.80 -9.08 -23.50
C GLY A 83 2.15 -9.34 -22.84
N ARG A 84 2.32 -10.50 -22.16
CA ARG A 84 3.58 -10.84 -21.48
C ARG A 84 4.47 -11.64 -22.46
N GLY A 85 5.60 -11.06 -22.86
CA GLY A 85 6.55 -11.67 -23.80
C GLY A 85 6.04 -11.74 -25.26
N VAL A 86 4.82 -11.29 -25.52
CA VAL A 86 4.19 -11.20 -26.85
C VAL A 86 3.23 -10.02 -26.90
N HIS A 87 2.94 -9.54 -28.11
CA HIS A 87 1.89 -8.53 -28.29
C HIS A 87 0.53 -9.09 -27.86
N LYS A 88 -0.23 -8.27 -27.13
CA LYS A 88 -1.58 -8.62 -26.66
C LYS A 88 -2.48 -8.96 -27.86
N ALA A 89 -3.08 -10.16 -27.85
CA ALA A 89 -3.89 -10.66 -28.95
C ALA A 89 -5.04 -11.54 -28.43
N ARG A 90 -6.23 -10.93 -28.22
CA ARG A 90 -7.38 -11.59 -27.60
C ARG A 90 -7.83 -12.86 -28.35
N ALA A 91 -7.87 -12.82 -29.67
CA ALA A 91 -8.25 -13.98 -30.48
C ALA A 91 -7.25 -15.15 -30.35
N LYS A 92 -5.93 -14.85 -30.32
CA LYS A 92 -4.91 -15.88 -30.07
C LYS A 92 -4.99 -16.44 -28.66
N ALA A 93 -5.24 -15.57 -27.66
CA ALA A 93 -5.47 -15.98 -26.29
C ALA A 93 -6.63 -16.97 -26.20
N ALA A 94 -7.76 -16.62 -26.79
CA ALA A 94 -8.97 -17.46 -26.80
C ALA A 94 -8.73 -18.79 -27.49
N HIS A 95 -8.05 -18.79 -28.65
CA HIS A 95 -7.69 -20.01 -29.38
C HIS A 95 -6.88 -20.99 -28.49
N TRP A 96 -5.84 -20.50 -27.81
CA TRP A 96 -5.00 -21.37 -26.99
C TRP A 96 -5.69 -21.83 -25.71
N ILE A 97 -6.48 -20.96 -25.05
CA ILE A 97 -7.27 -21.34 -23.88
C ILE A 97 -8.38 -22.33 -24.26
N GLN A 98 -9.01 -22.17 -25.41
CA GLN A 98 -9.99 -23.13 -25.92
C GLN A 98 -9.38 -24.52 -26.16
N ARG A 99 -8.18 -24.58 -26.74
CA ARG A 99 -7.45 -25.84 -26.89
C ARG A 99 -7.13 -26.47 -25.52
N ALA A 100 -6.65 -25.68 -24.59
CA ALA A 100 -6.41 -26.15 -23.20
C ALA A 100 -7.70 -26.71 -22.58
N ALA A 101 -8.84 -26.08 -22.82
CA ALA A 101 -10.14 -26.51 -22.28
C ALA A 101 -10.74 -27.77 -22.96
N GLN A 102 -10.08 -28.32 -23.97
CA GLN A 102 -10.41 -29.65 -24.51
C GLN A 102 -9.90 -30.78 -23.61
N HIS A 103 -8.97 -30.46 -22.72
CA HIS A 103 -8.44 -31.38 -21.72
C HIS A 103 -9.23 -31.28 -20.42
N GLU A 104 -9.08 -32.27 -19.53
CA GLU A 104 -9.75 -32.32 -18.21
C GLU A 104 -9.11 -31.38 -17.16
N ASP A 105 -8.63 -30.21 -17.58
CA ASP A 105 -7.97 -29.21 -16.74
C ASP A 105 -8.97 -28.18 -16.18
N PRO A 106 -9.22 -28.15 -14.85
CA PRO A 106 -10.18 -27.23 -14.25
C PRO A 106 -9.84 -25.76 -14.45
N ILE A 107 -8.54 -25.42 -14.56
CA ILE A 107 -8.11 -24.03 -14.76
C ILE A 107 -8.39 -23.61 -16.20
N ALA A 108 -8.12 -24.49 -17.17
CA ALA A 108 -8.44 -24.21 -18.57
C ALA A 108 -9.96 -24.07 -18.77
N HIS A 109 -10.76 -24.93 -18.13
CA HIS A 109 -12.22 -24.80 -18.13
C HIS A 109 -12.67 -23.45 -17.52
N PHE A 110 -12.13 -23.07 -16.38
CA PHE A 110 -12.44 -21.77 -15.76
C PHE A 110 -12.05 -20.59 -16.67
N LEU A 111 -10.85 -20.61 -17.23
CA LEU A 111 -10.37 -19.54 -18.12
C LEU A 111 -11.25 -19.43 -19.37
N TYR A 112 -11.56 -20.54 -20.03
CA TYR A 112 -12.40 -20.51 -21.23
C TYR A 112 -13.83 -20.08 -20.90
N GLY A 113 -14.41 -20.55 -19.79
CA GLY A 113 -15.67 -20.07 -19.28
C GLY A 113 -15.67 -18.55 -19.05
N THR A 114 -14.57 -18.00 -18.55
CA THR A 114 -14.41 -16.55 -18.35
C THR A 114 -14.39 -15.79 -19.68
N LEU A 115 -13.70 -16.31 -20.70
CA LEU A 115 -13.70 -15.71 -22.04
C LEU A 115 -15.10 -15.70 -22.65
N LEU A 116 -15.83 -16.80 -22.54
CA LEU A 116 -17.22 -16.92 -23.02
C LEU A 116 -18.16 -15.99 -22.27
N ALA A 117 -18.03 -15.87 -20.95
CA ALA A 117 -18.87 -14.98 -20.13
C ALA A 117 -18.66 -13.49 -20.45
N THR A 118 -17.42 -13.10 -20.80
CA THR A 118 -17.05 -11.71 -21.09
C THR A 118 -17.07 -11.34 -22.58
N GLY A 119 -16.94 -12.31 -23.46
CA GLY A 119 -16.77 -12.08 -24.90
C GLY A 119 -15.34 -11.67 -25.26
N GLU A 120 -14.35 -11.99 -24.44
CA GLU A 120 -12.95 -11.60 -24.68
C GLU A 120 -12.29 -12.53 -25.71
N GLY A 121 -12.23 -12.09 -26.98
CA GLY A 121 -11.63 -12.86 -28.08
C GLY A 121 -12.50 -13.99 -28.65
N VAL A 122 -13.70 -14.17 -28.12
CA VAL A 122 -14.75 -15.10 -28.58
C VAL A 122 -16.10 -14.40 -28.54
N GLN A 123 -17.09 -14.93 -29.22
CA GLN A 123 -18.47 -14.49 -29.08
C GLN A 123 -18.92 -14.73 -27.62
N ARG A 124 -19.59 -13.73 -27.04
CA ARG A 124 -20.11 -13.84 -25.66
C ARG A 124 -21.23 -14.88 -25.62
N ASP A 125 -21.07 -15.88 -24.75
CA ASP A 125 -22.03 -16.94 -24.51
C ASP A 125 -22.01 -17.36 -23.02
N PRO A 126 -22.79 -16.70 -22.17
CA PRO A 126 -22.84 -17.03 -20.74
C PRO A 126 -23.43 -18.41 -20.43
N ALA A 127 -24.28 -18.94 -21.32
CA ALA A 127 -24.84 -20.30 -21.15
C ALA A 127 -23.77 -21.36 -21.39
N GLN A 128 -22.93 -21.17 -22.40
CA GLN A 128 -21.76 -22.04 -22.63
C GLN A 128 -20.71 -21.85 -21.52
N ALA A 129 -20.50 -20.61 -21.06
CA ALA A 129 -19.61 -20.31 -19.92
C ALA A 129 -20.00 -21.12 -18.67
N LEU A 130 -21.29 -21.18 -18.35
CA LEU A 130 -21.78 -22.00 -17.23
C LEU A 130 -21.38 -23.47 -17.36
N ARG A 131 -21.47 -24.06 -18.54
CA ARG A 131 -21.07 -25.47 -18.75
C ARG A 131 -19.59 -25.68 -18.43
N PHE A 132 -18.71 -24.77 -18.83
CA PHE A 132 -17.28 -24.84 -18.52
C PHE A 132 -16.99 -24.55 -17.04
N TYR A 133 -17.70 -23.59 -16.42
CA TYR A 133 -17.56 -23.38 -14.99
C TYR A 133 -18.02 -24.59 -14.16
N LEU A 134 -19.08 -25.27 -14.57
CA LEU A 134 -19.53 -26.51 -13.91
C LEU A 134 -18.48 -27.62 -13.98
N LYS A 135 -17.81 -27.78 -15.14
CA LYS A 135 -16.68 -28.72 -15.26
C LYS A 135 -15.54 -28.39 -14.29
N ALA A 136 -15.17 -27.10 -14.20
CA ALA A 136 -14.15 -26.63 -13.27
C ALA A 136 -14.59 -26.81 -11.82
N ALA A 137 -15.83 -26.46 -11.49
CA ALA A 137 -16.38 -26.58 -10.13
C ALA A 137 -16.45 -28.04 -9.65
N ALA A 138 -16.76 -28.99 -10.53
CA ALA A 138 -16.74 -30.42 -10.23
C ALA A 138 -15.35 -30.94 -9.80
N LYS A 139 -14.29 -30.26 -10.21
CA LYS A 139 -12.89 -30.51 -9.77
C LYS A 139 -12.46 -29.59 -8.61
N GLY A 140 -13.39 -28.92 -7.94
CA GLY A 140 -13.11 -28.10 -6.76
C GLY A 140 -12.60 -26.69 -7.05
N HIS A 141 -12.80 -26.13 -8.24
CA HIS A 141 -12.32 -24.79 -8.58
C HIS A 141 -13.22 -23.69 -7.97
N ALA A 142 -12.82 -23.12 -6.83
CA ALA A 142 -13.64 -22.16 -6.07
C ALA A 142 -14.04 -20.90 -6.86
N ALA A 143 -13.15 -20.36 -7.71
CA ALA A 143 -13.49 -19.19 -8.52
C ALA A 143 -14.54 -19.52 -9.59
N ALA A 144 -14.58 -20.73 -10.11
CA ALA A 144 -15.65 -21.17 -11.01
C ALA A 144 -16.98 -21.25 -10.28
N MET A 145 -17.01 -21.79 -9.05
CA MET A 145 -18.21 -21.82 -8.21
C MET A 145 -18.73 -20.39 -7.96
N ASN A 146 -17.84 -19.45 -7.63
CA ASN A 146 -18.22 -18.04 -7.46
C ASN A 146 -18.83 -17.46 -8.76
N ASN A 147 -18.25 -17.76 -9.91
CA ASN A 147 -18.77 -17.24 -11.18
C ASN A 147 -20.13 -17.90 -11.57
N ILE A 148 -20.33 -19.16 -11.23
CA ILE A 148 -21.66 -19.81 -11.37
C ILE A 148 -22.68 -19.06 -10.50
N GLY A 149 -22.33 -18.78 -9.24
CA GLY A 149 -23.17 -17.97 -8.36
C GLY A 149 -23.53 -16.61 -8.98
N ALA A 150 -22.55 -15.94 -9.58
CA ALA A 150 -22.77 -14.64 -10.24
C ALA A 150 -23.68 -14.74 -11.47
N LEU A 151 -23.57 -15.82 -12.27
CA LEU A 151 -24.47 -16.05 -13.40
C LEU A 151 -25.92 -16.23 -12.93
N HIS A 152 -26.15 -16.99 -11.86
CA HIS A 152 -27.47 -17.15 -11.26
C HIS A 152 -27.97 -15.86 -10.61
N GLU A 153 -27.12 -15.10 -9.94
CA GLU A 153 -27.50 -13.81 -9.32
C GLU A 153 -27.95 -12.79 -10.37
N GLN A 154 -27.29 -12.77 -11.54
CA GLN A 154 -27.54 -11.79 -12.60
C GLN A 154 -28.56 -12.27 -13.65
N GLY A 155 -28.86 -13.56 -13.70
CA GLY A 155 -29.70 -14.15 -14.74
C GLY A 155 -29.00 -14.21 -16.11
N HIS A 156 -27.67 -14.30 -16.13
CA HIS A 156 -26.89 -14.32 -17.37
C HIS A 156 -26.71 -15.76 -17.88
N GLY A 157 -27.37 -16.09 -18.97
CA GLY A 157 -27.31 -17.45 -19.58
C GLY A 157 -28.13 -18.52 -18.85
N VAL A 158 -28.75 -18.14 -17.72
CA VAL A 158 -29.69 -18.94 -16.92
C VAL A 158 -30.75 -18.01 -16.31
N PRO A 159 -31.94 -18.50 -15.94
CA PRO A 159 -32.90 -17.71 -15.17
C PRO A 159 -32.27 -17.22 -13.85
N GLN A 160 -32.60 -15.98 -13.48
CA GLN A 160 -32.15 -15.41 -12.21
C GLN A 160 -32.64 -16.25 -11.04
N ASN A 161 -31.73 -16.66 -10.16
CA ASN A 161 -32.04 -17.45 -8.99
C ASN A 161 -31.07 -17.16 -7.85
N PHE A 162 -31.48 -16.31 -6.92
CA PHE A 162 -30.67 -15.93 -5.77
C PHE A 162 -30.40 -17.10 -4.80
N THR A 163 -31.32 -18.08 -4.71
CA THR A 163 -31.12 -19.26 -3.87
C THR A 163 -30.02 -20.16 -4.42
N GLU A 164 -29.99 -20.39 -5.71
CA GLU A 164 -28.88 -21.10 -6.35
C GLU A 164 -27.59 -20.30 -6.27
N ALA A 165 -27.63 -18.98 -6.49
CA ALA A 165 -26.46 -18.14 -6.30
C ALA A 165 -25.86 -18.26 -4.90
N ALA A 166 -26.71 -18.24 -3.86
CA ALA A 166 -26.27 -18.41 -2.46
C ALA A 166 -25.59 -19.74 -2.21
N LYS A 167 -26.11 -20.84 -2.75
CA LYS A 167 -25.50 -22.17 -2.63
C LYS A 167 -24.09 -22.20 -3.23
N TRP A 168 -23.95 -21.69 -4.45
CA TRP A 168 -22.66 -21.67 -5.13
C TRP A 168 -21.65 -20.75 -4.44
N TYR A 169 -22.09 -19.56 -4.00
CA TYR A 169 -21.24 -18.67 -3.20
C TYR A 169 -20.85 -19.31 -1.87
N GLN A 170 -21.75 -20.04 -1.21
CA GLN A 170 -21.45 -20.72 0.04
C GLN A 170 -20.39 -21.82 -0.15
N MET A 171 -20.47 -22.60 -1.23
CA MET A 171 -19.43 -23.59 -1.56
C MET A 171 -18.06 -22.92 -1.75
N ALA A 172 -17.98 -21.89 -2.56
CA ALA A 172 -16.74 -21.15 -2.80
C ALA A 172 -16.24 -20.41 -1.54
N ALA A 173 -17.14 -19.86 -0.73
CA ALA A 173 -16.80 -19.15 0.52
C ALA A 173 -16.21 -20.10 1.59
N ARG A 174 -16.71 -21.35 1.67
CA ARG A 174 -16.14 -22.40 2.53
C ARG A 174 -14.74 -22.81 2.09
N MET A 175 -14.39 -22.65 0.81
CA MET A 175 -13.04 -22.83 0.28
C MET A 175 -12.17 -21.57 0.46
N ASN A 176 -12.59 -20.66 1.33
CA ASN A 176 -11.88 -19.43 1.70
C ASN A 176 -11.70 -18.42 0.56
N LEU A 177 -12.54 -18.41 -0.47
CA LEU A 177 -12.49 -17.42 -1.54
C LEU A 177 -13.13 -16.08 -1.10
N ALA A 178 -12.32 -15.03 -0.96
CA ALA A 178 -12.77 -13.72 -0.45
C ALA A 178 -13.91 -13.09 -1.27
N ASN A 179 -13.86 -13.19 -2.61
CA ASN A 179 -14.94 -12.70 -3.47
C ASN A 179 -16.28 -13.38 -3.17
N ALA A 180 -16.27 -14.70 -2.99
CA ALA A 180 -17.47 -15.47 -2.68
C ALA A 180 -18.00 -15.16 -1.27
N GLN A 181 -17.11 -14.99 -0.29
CA GLN A 181 -17.47 -14.56 1.05
C GLN A 181 -18.15 -13.18 1.03
N CYS A 182 -17.60 -12.24 0.24
CA CYS A 182 -18.22 -10.93 0.06
C CYS A 182 -19.63 -11.02 -0.57
N ASN A 183 -19.75 -11.80 -1.65
CA ASN A 183 -21.03 -11.97 -2.36
C ASN A 183 -22.08 -12.65 -1.49
N LEU A 184 -21.70 -13.71 -0.77
CA LEU A 184 -22.58 -14.38 0.18
C LEU A 184 -23.03 -13.45 1.30
N GLY A 185 -22.11 -12.66 1.85
CA GLY A 185 -22.43 -11.63 2.85
C GLY A 185 -23.45 -10.62 2.33
N GLN A 186 -23.36 -10.21 1.06
CA GLN A 186 -24.34 -9.29 0.45
C GLN A 186 -25.73 -9.93 0.31
N LEU A 187 -25.81 -11.22 -0.03
CA LEU A 187 -27.09 -11.94 -0.07
C LEU A 187 -27.72 -11.99 1.32
N TYR A 188 -26.97 -12.29 2.38
CA TYR A 188 -27.46 -12.24 3.76
C TYR A 188 -27.87 -10.84 4.20
N ALA A 189 -27.12 -9.81 3.80
CA ALA A 189 -27.41 -8.41 4.14
C ALA A 189 -28.68 -7.88 3.46
N SER A 190 -29.07 -8.47 2.32
CA SER A 190 -30.25 -8.06 1.54
C SER A 190 -31.44 -9.04 1.66
N GLY A 191 -31.27 -10.21 2.26
CA GLY A 191 -32.31 -11.25 2.32
C GLY A 191 -32.63 -11.87 0.96
N ARG A 192 -31.71 -11.78 -0.02
CA ARG A 192 -31.93 -12.32 -1.37
C ARG A 192 -31.45 -13.78 -1.45
N GLY A 193 -32.38 -14.70 -1.72
CA GLY A 193 -32.09 -16.13 -1.83
C GLY A 193 -31.75 -16.85 -0.50
N VAL A 194 -31.56 -16.08 0.56
CA VAL A 194 -31.37 -16.52 1.94
C VAL A 194 -32.15 -15.60 2.89
N PRO A 195 -32.55 -16.06 4.08
CA PRO A 195 -33.18 -15.19 5.07
C PRO A 195 -32.27 -13.98 5.40
N LEU A 196 -32.84 -12.80 5.57
CA LEU A 196 -32.13 -11.59 5.99
C LEU A 196 -31.41 -11.85 7.32
N ASN A 197 -30.11 -11.72 7.34
CA ASN A 197 -29.28 -11.93 8.54
C ASN A 197 -28.05 -11.02 8.50
N THR A 198 -28.15 -9.87 9.12
CA THR A 198 -27.05 -8.88 9.13
C THR A 198 -25.84 -9.35 9.93
N THR A 199 -26.02 -10.18 10.94
CA THR A 199 -24.92 -10.78 11.72
C THR A 199 -24.12 -11.76 10.85
N ALA A 200 -24.80 -12.70 10.16
CA ALA A 200 -24.12 -13.60 9.23
C ALA A 200 -23.43 -12.81 8.08
N ALA A 201 -24.06 -11.75 7.58
CA ALA A 201 -23.46 -10.89 6.56
C ALA A 201 -22.13 -10.31 7.05
N THR A 202 -22.11 -9.75 8.27
CA THR A 202 -20.93 -9.12 8.85
C THR A 202 -19.82 -10.13 9.13
N GLU A 203 -20.15 -11.35 9.56
CA GLU A 203 -19.19 -12.46 9.72
C GLU A 203 -18.51 -12.82 8.40
N TRP A 204 -19.27 -12.91 7.31
CA TRP A 204 -18.71 -13.18 5.99
C TRP A 204 -17.88 -12.01 5.46
N TYR A 205 -18.31 -10.77 5.68
CA TYR A 205 -17.50 -9.59 5.36
C TYR A 205 -16.20 -9.59 6.15
N ALA A 206 -16.21 -9.96 7.43
CA ALA A 206 -15.02 -10.02 8.26
C ALA A 206 -14.00 -11.04 7.72
N LYS A 207 -14.46 -12.24 7.34
CA LYS A 207 -13.59 -13.27 6.74
C LYS A 207 -12.92 -12.78 5.45
N ALA A 208 -13.68 -12.14 4.56
CA ALA A 208 -13.14 -11.59 3.31
C ALA A 208 -12.24 -10.34 3.56
N ALA A 209 -12.63 -9.47 4.49
CA ALA A 209 -11.87 -8.28 4.86
C ALA A 209 -10.51 -8.64 5.46
N GLN A 210 -10.47 -9.70 6.27
CA GLN A 210 -9.24 -10.28 6.82
C GLN A 210 -8.29 -10.83 5.75
N GLN A 211 -8.76 -11.15 4.57
CA GLN A 211 -7.95 -11.53 3.41
C GLN A 211 -7.51 -10.31 2.56
N GLY A 212 -7.80 -9.09 3.00
CA GLY A 212 -7.46 -7.86 2.27
C GLY A 212 -8.46 -7.52 1.16
N HIS A 213 -9.68 -8.08 1.13
CA HIS A 213 -10.65 -7.80 0.09
C HIS A 213 -11.24 -6.39 0.25
N PRO A 214 -10.96 -5.42 -0.67
CA PRO A 214 -11.25 -3.99 -0.44
C PRO A 214 -12.74 -3.69 -0.22
N ARG A 215 -13.61 -4.33 -1.02
CA ARG A 215 -15.06 -4.15 -0.90
C ARG A 215 -15.60 -4.67 0.43
N SER A 216 -15.08 -5.80 0.92
CA SER A 216 -15.49 -6.35 2.21
C SER A 216 -14.99 -5.51 3.38
N GLN A 217 -13.81 -4.93 3.29
CA GLN A 217 -13.32 -3.97 4.28
C GLN A 217 -14.24 -2.75 4.36
N PHE A 218 -14.67 -2.21 3.21
CA PHE A 218 -15.64 -1.13 3.16
C PHE A 218 -16.98 -1.52 3.80
N LEU A 219 -17.53 -2.69 3.43
CA LEU A 219 -18.83 -3.16 3.94
C LEU A 219 -18.77 -3.46 5.45
N LEU A 220 -17.66 -4.01 5.94
CA LEU A 220 -17.43 -4.24 7.36
C LEU A 220 -17.30 -2.92 8.14
N GLY A 221 -16.56 -1.95 7.59
CA GLY A 221 -16.47 -0.60 8.15
C GLY A 221 -17.86 0.08 8.23
N ALA A 222 -18.68 -0.07 7.20
CA ALA A 222 -20.05 0.42 7.21
C ALA A 222 -20.92 -0.31 8.24
N ALA A 223 -20.77 -1.62 8.41
CA ALA A 223 -21.46 -2.40 9.42
C ALA A 223 -21.17 -1.89 10.84
N TYR A 224 -19.90 -1.63 11.18
CA TYR A 224 -19.52 -1.02 12.46
C TYR A 224 -20.00 0.42 12.62
N TYR A 225 -20.01 1.21 11.54
CA TYR A 225 -20.49 2.60 11.60
C TYR A 225 -21.99 2.68 11.92
N PHE A 226 -22.79 1.83 11.28
CA PHE A 226 -24.25 1.82 11.45
C PHE A 226 -24.74 0.87 12.56
N GLY A 227 -23.90 0.03 13.12
CA GLY A 227 -24.30 -1.01 14.09
C GLY A 227 -25.16 -2.11 13.47
N LYS A 228 -24.91 -2.46 12.20
CA LYS A 228 -25.65 -3.50 11.46
C LYS A 228 -24.96 -4.84 11.58
N GLY A 229 -25.59 -5.76 12.34
CA GLY A 229 -25.05 -7.11 12.58
C GLY A 229 -23.88 -7.18 13.59
N VAL A 230 -23.39 -6.03 14.03
CA VAL A 230 -22.39 -5.84 15.08
C VAL A 230 -22.72 -4.60 15.89
N PRO A 231 -22.29 -4.48 17.15
CA PRO A 231 -22.39 -3.24 17.90
C PRO A 231 -21.69 -2.09 17.18
N ARG A 232 -22.28 -0.89 17.26
CA ARG A 232 -21.68 0.30 16.65
C ARG A 232 -20.32 0.62 17.31
N ASP A 233 -19.28 0.77 16.47
CA ASP A 233 -17.91 1.04 16.91
C ASP A 233 -17.21 1.92 15.85
N LEU A 234 -17.01 3.19 16.18
CA LEU A 234 -16.41 4.16 15.26
C LEU A 234 -14.90 3.93 15.04
N VAL A 235 -14.20 3.36 16.03
CA VAL A 235 -12.78 3.04 15.92
C VAL A 235 -12.59 1.93 14.89
N LYS A 236 -13.34 0.83 15.02
CA LYS A 236 -13.32 -0.26 14.02
C LYS A 236 -13.85 0.18 12.67
N ALA A 237 -14.88 1.04 12.63
CA ALA A 237 -15.38 1.60 11.39
C ALA A 237 -14.28 2.36 10.65
N TYR A 238 -13.54 3.23 11.34
CA TYR A 238 -12.41 3.96 10.77
C TYR A 238 -11.34 3.00 10.27
N GLN A 239 -10.92 2.06 11.10
CA GLN A 239 -9.89 1.07 10.77
C GLN A 239 -10.18 0.36 9.44
N TRP A 240 -11.37 -0.21 9.28
CA TRP A 240 -11.74 -0.94 8.08
C TRP A 240 -11.93 -0.04 6.86
N MET A 241 -12.44 1.20 7.05
CA MET A 241 -12.52 2.20 5.99
C MET A 241 -11.14 2.64 5.52
N ASP A 242 -10.17 2.83 6.44
CA ASP A 242 -8.81 3.21 6.12
C ASP A 242 -8.09 2.12 5.31
N LEU A 243 -8.21 0.86 5.71
CA LEU A 243 -7.67 -0.28 4.95
C LEU A 243 -8.23 -0.33 3.52
N SER A 244 -9.54 -0.18 3.37
CA SER A 244 -10.20 -0.16 2.06
C SER A 244 -9.78 1.04 1.20
N ALA A 245 -9.64 2.23 1.81
CA ALA A 245 -9.21 3.45 1.14
C ALA A 245 -7.77 3.35 0.61
N ASN A 246 -6.89 2.72 1.39
CA ASN A 246 -5.48 2.50 1.02
C ASN A 246 -5.32 1.49 -0.14
N LEU A 247 -6.31 0.62 -0.33
CA LEU A 247 -6.41 -0.27 -1.49
C LEU A 247 -7.13 0.39 -2.69
N GLY A 248 -7.34 1.71 -2.64
CA GLY A 248 -7.85 2.51 -3.75
C GLY A 248 -9.37 2.64 -3.81
N ASN A 249 -10.13 2.25 -2.78
CA ASN A 249 -11.58 2.44 -2.76
C ASN A 249 -11.95 3.92 -2.48
N PRO A 250 -12.53 4.66 -3.46
CA PRO A 250 -12.81 6.09 -3.29
C PRO A 250 -13.94 6.35 -2.28
N ALA A 251 -14.95 5.49 -2.22
CA ALA A 251 -16.04 5.62 -1.25
C ALA A 251 -15.52 5.44 0.18
N ALA A 252 -14.63 4.47 0.41
CA ALA A 252 -14.00 4.26 1.72
C ALA A 252 -13.20 5.48 2.17
N ARG A 253 -12.51 6.17 1.25
CA ARG A 253 -11.76 7.39 1.56
C ARG A 253 -12.69 8.50 2.06
N GLN A 254 -13.81 8.72 1.40
CA GLN A 254 -14.81 9.72 1.80
C GLN A 254 -15.42 9.40 3.16
N HIS A 255 -15.82 8.15 3.38
CA HIS A 255 -16.42 7.74 4.67
C HIS A 255 -15.40 7.76 5.81
N ARG A 256 -14.13 7.39 5.56
CA ARG A 256 -13.06 7.49 6.55
C ARG A 256 -12.94 8.91 7.11
N THR A 257 -12.93 9.91 6.23
CA THR A 257 -12.86 11.33 6.65
C THR A 257 -14.07 11.70 7.52
N ALA A 258 -15.28 11.34 7.11
CA ALA A 258 -16.49 11.61 7.87
C ALA A 258 -16.56 10.89 9.23
N ILE A 259 -15.91 9.72 9.35
CA ILE A 259 -15.80 9.00 10.63
C ILE A 259 -14.76 9.69 11.53
N ALA A 260 -13.61 10.11 10.98
CA ALA A 260 -12.56 10.79 11.72
C ALA A 260 -13.08 12.03 12.45
N GLU A 261 -14.00 12.78 11.82
CA GLU A 261 -14.64 13.96 12.43
C GLU A 261 -15.49 13.66 13.66
N LYS A 262 -15.89 12.40 13.86
CA LYS A 262 -16.76 11.96 14.96
C LYS A 262 -15.98 11.25 16.07
N LEU A 263 -14.68 10.99 15.87
CA LEU A 263 -13.82 10.37 16.86
C LEU A 263 -13.28 11.40 17.86
N SER A 264 -13.13 11.02 19.13
CA SER A 264 -12.30 11.79 20.06
C SER A 264 -10.82 11.69 19.62
N PRO A 265 -9.93 12.60 20.10
CA PRO A 265 -8.50 12.50 19.82
C PRO A 265 -7.89 11.15 20.19
N GLU A 266 -8.28 10.57 21.33
CA GLU A 266 -7.84 9.26 21.81
C GLU A 266 -8.33 8.13 20.89
N GLN A 267 -9.62 8.17 20.52
CA GLN A 267 -10.22 7.22 19.59
C GLN A 267 -9.57 7.30 18.19
N ALA A 268 -9.27 8.50 17.69
CA ALA A 268 -8.59 8.69 16.42
C ALA A 268 -7.18 8.08 16.44
N GLN A 269 -6.45 8.27 17.55
CA GLN A 269 -5.13 7.70 17.74
C GLN A 269 -5.20 6.16 17.81
N GLN A 270 -6.17 5.60 18.55
CA GLN A 270 -6.40 4.16 18.61
C GLN A 270 -6.72 3.59 17.23
N ALA A 271 -7.64 4.20 16.50
CA ALA A 271 -8.06 3.77 15.18
C ALA A 271 -6.90 3.75 14.18
N PHE A 272 -6.04 4.78 14.22
CA PHE A 272 -4.85 4.85 13.40
C PHE A 272 -3.83 3.73 13.72
N ARG A 273 -3.59 3.47 15.03
CA ARG A 273 -2.69 2.39 15.46
C ARG A 273 -3.19 1.02 14.96
N GLU A 274 -4.47 0.72 15.18
CA GLU A 274 -5.07 -0.57 14.78
C GLU A 274 -5.05 -0.74 13.27
N SER A 275 -5.33 0.31 12.49
CA SER A 275 -5.24 0.29 11.03
C SER A 275 -3.81 0.02 10.56
N SER A 276 -2.82 0.71 11.14
CA SER A 276 -1.41 0.57 10.78
C SER A 276 -0.87 -0.83 11.09
N ALA A 277 -1.21 -1.38 12.26
CA ALA A 277 -0.83 -2.74 12.65
C ALA A 277 -1.43 -3.81 11.70
N TYR A 278 -2.67 -3.59 11.28
CA TYR A 278 -3.33 -4.48 10.33
C TYR A 278 -2.72 -4.39 8.93
N HIS A 279 -2.35 -3.19 8.49
CA HIS A 279 -1.63 -2.96 7.22
C HIS A 279 -0.31 -3.71 7.19
N ALA A 280 0.50 -3.62 8.25
CA ALA A 280 1.77 -4.31 8.36
C ALA A 280 1.61 -5.83 8.19
N LYS A 281 0.54 -6.41 8.74
CA LYS A 281 0.23 -7.84 8.62
C LYS A 281 -0.11 -8.26 7.19
N PHE A 282 -0.76 -7.39 6.39
CA PHE A 282 -1.20 -7.73 5.03
C PHE A 282 -0.17 -7.46 3.94
N THR A 283 0.62 -6.41 4.09
CA THR A 283 1.61 -6.06 3.07
C THR A 283 2.83 -6.96 3.12
N GLY A 284 2.91 -7.85 4.14
CA GLY A 284 4.11 -8.69 4.35
C GLY A 284 5.36 -7.84 4.53
N THR A 285 5.19 -6.56 4.77
CA THR A 285 6.17 -5.79 5.50
C THR A 285 6.08 -6.22 6.98
N GLU A 286 6.36 -7.48 7.27
CA GLU A 286 7.27 -7.73 8.35
C GLU A 286 8.54 -7.00 7.90
N ALA A 287 8.48 -5.66 7.93
CA ALA A 287 9.58 -4.89 8.35
C ALA A 287 10.15 -5.66 9.52
N ASP A 288 11.39 -6.05 9.37
CA ASP A 288 12.28 -6.44 10.42
C ASP A 288 11.57 -6.32 11.74
N SER A 289 11.09 -7.51 12.17
CA SER A 289 10.27 -7.67 13.36
C SER A 289 10.82 -6.78 14.42
N THR A 290 10.14 -5.81 14.78
CA THR A 290 10.16 -5.44 16.17
C THR A 290 9.30 -4.21 16.33
N LYS A 291 8.16 -4.44 16.98
CA LYS A 291 7.58 -3.42 17.82
C LYS A 291 7.11 -2.20 17.02
N THR A 292 5.83 -2.20 16.77
CA THR A 292 5.02 -1.09 16.29
C THR A 292 5.59 0.26 16.73
N ALA A 293 6.23 0.95 15.79
CA ALA A 293 6.57 2.34 16.05
C ALA A 293 5.27 3.10 16.30
N LEU A 294 5.17 3.75 17.44
CA LEU A 294 4.03 4.57 17.83
C LEU A 294 3.84 5.75 16.89
N SER A 295 4.96 6.28 16.42
CA SER A 295 4.99 7.35 15.42
C SER A 295 6.27 7.28 14.61
N THR A 296 6.23 7.85 13.42
CA THR A 296 7.37 7.95 12.51
C THR A 296 7.42 9.34 11.92
N GLY A 297 8.63 9.84 11.68
CA GLY A 297 8.82 11.15 11.08
C GLY A 297 10.24 11.34 10.56
N THR A 298 10.54 12.57 10.24
CA THR A 298 11.85 12.97 9.73
C THR A 298 12.60 13.77 10.80
N GLY A 299 13.93 13.67 10.78
CA GLY A 299 14.82 14.54 11.52
C GLY A 299 16.02 14.91 10.68
N PHE A 300 16.77 15.91 11.09
CA PHE A 300 18.00 16.33 10.42
C PHE A 300 19.11 16.67 11.41
N PHE A 301 20.33 16.31 11.06
CA PHE A 301 21.49 16.55 11.90
C PHE A 301 21.96 18.01 11.81
N ILE A 302 22.34 18.56 12.97
CA ILE A 302 22.85 19.94 13.14
C ILE A 302 24.27 20.01 13.68
N SER A 303 24.86 18.88 14.04
CA SER A 303 26.27 18.79 14.44
C SER A 303 26.87 17.46 13.98
N SER A 304 28.19 17.39 13.86
CA SER A 304 28.93 16.14 13.55
C SER A 304 28.89 15.11 14.69
N GLU A 305 28.48 15.51 15.91
CA GLU A 305 28.43 14.65 17.08
C GLU A 305 27.07 13.93 17.27
N GLY A 306 26.21 13.93 16.25
CA GLY A 306 24.93 13.19 16.26
C GLY A 306 23.76 13.94 16.86
N HIS A 307 23.84 15.28 17.03
CA HIS A 307 22.67 16.08 17.43
C HIS A 307 21.72 16.26 16.25
N LEU A 308 20.46 15.91 16.45
CA LEU A 308 19.43 15.91 15.41
C LEU A 308 18.17 16.61 15.92
N LEU A 309 17.60 17.47 15.10
CA LEU A 309 16.30 18.11 15.32
C LEU A 309 15.18 17.30 14.68
N THR A 310 14.03 17.27 15.35
CA THR A 310 12.78 16.69 14.86
C THR A 310 11.59 17.39 15.52
N SER A 311 10.36 17.05 15.13
CA SER A 311 9.15 17.55 15.80
C SER A 311 8.89 16.89 17.14
N HIS A 312 8.52 17.68 18.16
CA HIS A 312 8.22 17.16 19.50
C HIS A 312 7.03 16.20 19.49
N HIS A 313 5.96 16.50 18.75
CA HIS A 313 4.76 15.64 18.71
C HIS A 313 5.06 14.20 18.25
N LEU A 314 6.15 13.98 17.49
CA LEU A 314 6.57 12.64 17.07
C LEU A 314 7.05 11.81 18.25
N ILE A 315 7.72 12.44 19.24
CA ILE A 315 8.37 11.75 20.34
C ILE A 315 7.59 11.79 21.66
N ALA A 316 6.51 12.59 21.71
CA ALA A 316 5.82 12.93 22.94
C ALA A 316 5.27 11.74 23.75
N ASN A 317 4.91 10.64 23.08
CA ASN A 317 4.28 9.48 23.70
C ASN A 317 5.15 8.20 23.68
N GLY A 318 6.41 8.31 23.26
CA GLY A 318 7.29 7.15 23.16
C GLY A 318 8.25 7.01 24.31
N ARG A 319 8.60 5.77 24.65
CA ARG A 319 9.63 5.45 25.66
C ARG A 319 10.99 5.18 25.03
N ARG A 320 11.03 4.75 23.80
CA ARG A 320 12.25 4.45 23.06
C ARG A 320 12.22 5.15 21.71
N ILE A 321 13.29 5.88 21.40
CA ILE A 321 13.46 6.57 20.13
C ILE A 321 14.61 5.90 19.38
N GLU A 322 14.38 5.55 18.12
CA GLU A 322 15.37 5.01 17.20
C GLU A 322 15.51 5.95 16.00
N VAL A 323 16.73 6.22 15.59
CA VAL A 323 17.05 7.05 14.44
C VAL A 323 17.74 6.18 13.39
N ARG A 324 17.14 6.06 12.22
CA ARG A 324 17.68 5.33 11.10
C ARG A 324 18.36 6.28 10.12
N THR A 325 19.60 6.00 9.82
CA THR A 325 20.46 6.75 8.90
C THR A 325 20.96 5.82 7.78
N HIS A 326 21.70 6.36 6.81
CA HIS A 326 22.42 5.56 5.82
C HIS A 326 23.52 4.66 6.44
N LYS A 327 23.98 4.98 7.67
CA LYS A 327 24.99 4.19 8.42
C LYS A 327 24.39 3.09 9.29
N GLY A 328 23.06 3.03 9.44
CA GLY A 328 22.38 2.04 10.27
C GLY A 328 21.34 2.65 11.22
N ASN A 329 20.89 1.84 12.17
CA ASN A 329 19.89 2.20 13.17
C ASN A 329 20.58 2.47 14.52
N PHE A 330 20.24 3.58 15.16
CA PHE A 330 20.87 4.02 16.41
C PHE A 330 19.80 4.38 17.44
N PRO A 331 19.94 3.97 18.71
CA PRO A 331 19.12 4.50 19.79
C PRO A 331 19.41 5.99 19.97
N ALA A 332 18.36 6.78 20.21
CA ALA A 332 18.48 8.21 20.41
C ALA A 332 18.04 8.62 21.80
N GLU A 333 18.76 9.55 22.38
CA GLU A 333 18.47 10.19 23.67
C GLU A 333 17.79 11.54 23.43
N LEU A 334 16.69 11.83 24.15
CA LEU A 334 16.07 13.14 24.16
C LEU A 334 16.92 14.09 25.04
N ILE A 335 17.51 15.11 24.41
CA ILE A 335 18.28 16.14 25.11
C ILE A 335 17.37 17.23 25.65
N LYS A 336 16.44 17.72 24.81
CA LYS A 336 15.48 18.78 25.17
C LYS A 336 14.30 18.79 24.21
N ALA A 337 13.15 19.23 24.73
CA ALA A 337 11.96 19.50 23.93
C ALA A 337 11.38 20.89 24.24
N ASP A 338 10.76 21.48 23.22
CA ASP A 338 9.94 22.69 23.29
C ASP A 338 8.55 22.38 22.74
N LEU A 339 7.57 22.18 23.63
CA LEU A 339 6.20 21.87 23.27
C LEU A 339 5.52 23.04 22.55
N GLY A 340 5.89 24.28 22.91
CA GLY A 340 5.27 25.49 22.37
C GLY A 340 5.59 25.71 20.88
N ASN A 341 6.79 25.33 20.47
CA ASN A 341 7.28 25.42 19.11
C ASN A 341 7.36 24.08 18.36
N ASP A 342 6.94 23.00 19.01
CA ASP A 342 6.97 21.63 18.44
C ASP A 342 8.37 21.18 18.01
N ILE A 343 9.41 21.50 18.81
CA ILE A 343 10.81 21.13 18.55
C ILE A 343 11.28 20.09 19.56
N ALA A 344 12.05 19.11 19.11
CA ALA A 344 12.82 18.22 19.96
C ALA A 344 14.25 18.09 19.43
N LEU A 345 15.20 18.10 20.36
CA LEU A 345 16.60 17.81 20.12
C LEU A 345 16.92 16.41 20.64
N LEU A 346 17.35 15.56 19.75
CA LEU A 346 17.81 14.21 20.03
C LEU A 346 19.33 14.10 19.83
N ARG A 347 19.93 13.07 20.43
CA ARG A 347 21.34 12.71 20.20
C ARG A 347 21.49 11.22 19.93
N ILE A 348 22.26 10.88 18.92
CA ILE A 348 22.75 9.51 18.66
C ILE A 348 24.28 9.48 18.81
N LYS A 349 24.83 8.30 19.13
CA LYS A 349 26.28 8.13 19.34
C LYS A 349 26.94 7.67 18.03
N THR A 350 27.01 8.58 17.04
CA THR A 350 27.76 8.33 15.79
C THR A 350 28.12 9.67 15.14
N GLU A 351 29.17 9.66 14.32
CA GLU A 351 29.48 10.81 13.47
C GLU A 351 28.47 11.00 12.38
N THR A 352 28.04 12.23 12.16
CA THR A 352 27.00 12.62 11.22
C THR A 352 27.43 13.81 10.38
N THR A 353 26.78 13.99 9.23
CA THR A 353 26.95 15.17 8.38
C THR A 353 25.88 16.19 8.76
N PRO A 354 26.23 17.37 9.29
CA PRO A 354 25.24 18.35 9.70
C PRO A 354 24.75 19.24 8.56
N LEU A 355 23.52 19.72 8.66
CA LEU A 355 23.03 20.88 7.94
C LEU A 355 23.32 22.15 8.73
N HIS A 356 23.61 23.23 8.01
CA HIS A 356 23.87 24.53 8.60
C HIS A 356 22.59 25.34 8.71
N LEU A 357 22.32 25.90 9.89
CA LEU A 357 21.21 26.82 10.09
C LEU A 357 21.53 28.17 9.44
N SER A 358 20.59 28.71 8.69
CA SER A 358 20.75 30.04 8.07
C SER A 358 20.86 31.14 9.11
N ALA A 359 21.73 32.12 8.85
CA ALA A 359 21.82 33.34 9.66
C ALA A 359 20.51 34.16 9.57
N MET A 360 20.27 35.03 10.53
CA MET A 360 19.09 35.89 10.59
C MET A 360 19.25 37.17 9.74
N PRO A 361 18.23 37.59 8.99
CA PRO A 361 16.91 36.97 8.71
C PRO A 361 17.03 35.87 7.64
N ALA A 362 16.48 34.70 7.96
CA ALA A 362 16.72 33.45 7.23
C ALA A 362 15.80 33.22 6.03
N ALA A 363 14.59 33.74 6.03
CA ALA A 363 13.54 33.43 5.06
C ALA A 363 13.08 34.69 4.30
N ARG A 364 12.86 34.56 2.97
CA ARG A 364 12.32 35.64 2.12
C ARG A 364 11.10 35.16 1.36
N LEU A 365 10.13 36.03 1.18
CA LEU A 365 8.96 35.75 0.35
C LEU A 365 9.40 35.43 -1.09
N GLY A 366 8.84 34.36 -1.66
CA GLY A 366 9.16 33.85 -2.99
C GLY A 366 10.46 33.04 -3.09
N GLN A 367 11.22 32.91 -2.02
CA GLN A 367 12.47 32.13 -1.98
C GLN A 367 12.20 30.66 -2.32
N SER A 368 13.01 30.08 -3.22
CA SER A 368 12.98 28.64 -3.52
C SER A 368 13.51 27.85 -2.33
N VAL A 369 12.81 26.78 -2.00
CA VAL A 369 13.13 25.90 -0.89
C VAL A 369 12.79 24.45 -1.23
N PHE A 370 13.50 23.51 -0.63
CA PHE A 370 13.20 22.10 -0.73
C PHE A 370 13.22 21.43 0.65
N THR A 371 12.63 20.25 0.72
CA THR A 371 12.73 19.35 1.88
C THR A 371 12.96 17.92 1.44
N LEU A 372 13.61 17.17 2.30
CA LEU A 372 13.80 15.73 2.21
C LEU A 372 13.13 15.09 3.41
N GLY A 373 12.41 14.00 3.18
CA GLY A 373 11.71 13.34 4.26
C GLY A 373 11.22 11.95 3.90
N TYR A 374 10.51 11.34 4.83
CA TYR A 374 9.96 10.00 4.70
C TYR A 374 8.42 10.05 4.73
N PRO A 375 7.79 10.65 3.69
CA PRO A 375 6.34 10.84 3.68
C PRO A 375 5.63 9.50 3.67
N ASN A 376 4.68 9.36 4.60
CA ASN A 376 3.77 8.23 4.68
C ASN A 376 4.48 6.86 4.47
N PRO A 377 5.43 6.46 5.35
CA PRO A 377 6.29 5.30 5.14
C PRO A 377 5.52 4.00 4.91
N ALA A 378 4.33 3.88 5.48
CA ALA A 378 3.44 2.74 5.29
C ALA A 378 2.91 2.60 3.86
N VAL A 379 2.84 3.70 3.09
CA VAL A 379 2.30 3.74 1.72
C VAL A 379 3.41 3.90 0.69
N GLN A 380 4.34 4.82 0.95
CA GLN A 380 5.39 5.21 0.00
C GLN A 380 6.73 4.50 0.24
N GLY A 381 6.80 3.65 1.28
CA GLY A 381 8.03 2.97 1.71
C GLY A 381 9.00 3.91 2.44
N ILE A 382 10.09 3.33 2.94
CA ILE A 382 11.11 3.99 3.78
C ILE A 382 12.25 4.62 2.97
N LYS A 383 12.08 4.86 1.68
CA LYS A 383 13.06 5.60 0.88
C LYS A 383 12.81 7.11 1.03
N LEU A 384 13.90 7.84 1.20
CA LEU A 384 13.89 9.30 1.27
C LEU A 384 13.25 9.89 0.01
N LYS A 385 12.39 10.90 0.17
CA LYS A 385 11.72 11.63 -0.91
C LYS A 385 12.14 13.09 -0.90
N PHE A 386 12.34 13.63 -2.09
CA PHE A 386 12.61 15.03 -2.34
C PHE A 386 11.33 15.75 -2.78
N THR A 387 11.09 16.94 -2.23
CA THR A 387 10.03 17.84 -2.67
C THR A 387 10.51 19.30 -2.61
N GLU A 388 10.11 20.09 -3.58
CA GLU A 388 10.51 21.50 -3.68
C GLU A 388 9.31 22.43 -3.86
N GLY A 389 9.52 23.72 -3.62
CA GLY A 389 8.52 24.77 -3.74
C GLY A 389 9.08 26.13 -3.34
N ARG A 390 8.21 27.02 -2.87
CA ARG A 390 8.58 28.39 -2.48
C ARG A 390 7.97 28.77 -1.14
N ILE A 391 8.57 29.78 -0.50
CA ILE A 391 7.97 30.45 0.66
C ILE A 391 6.87 31.37 0.13
N SER A 392 5.62 31.06 0.45
CA SER A 392 4.43 31.78 -0.04
C SER A 392 3.89 32.83 0.94
N SER A 393 4.25 32.73 2.25
CA SER A 393 4.00 33.76 3.27
C SER A 393 5.07 33.70 4.35
N LEU A 394 5.37 34.85 4.95
CA LEU A 394 6.26 34.95 6.12
C LEU A 394 5.50 34.85 7.45
N THR A 395 4.22 34.51 7.44
CA THR A 395 3.41 34.23 8.62
C THR A 395 2.70 32.89 8.44
N GLY A 396 2.34 32.26 9.55
CA GLY A 396 1.58 31.01 9.59
C GLY A 396 0.07 31.24 9.69
N VAL A 397 -0.63 30.21 10.20
CA VAL A 397 -2.07 30.25 10.47
C VAL A 397 -2.39 31.40 11.41
N LYS A 398 -3.38 32.24 11.08
CA LYS A 398 -3.78 33.42 11.87
C LYS A 398 -2.61 34.39 12.10
N ASP A 399 -1.78 34.57 11.08
CA ASP A 399 -0.62 35.46 11.10
C ASP A 399 0.44 35.13 12.18
N ASP A 400 0.53 33.85 12.60
CA ASP A 400 1.56 33.42 13.56
C ASP A 400 2.96 33.75 13.03
N PRO A 401 3.70 34.69 13.69
CA PRO A 401 4.99 35.17 13.22
C PRO A 401 6.12 34.12 13.35
N ARG A 402 5.90 33.04 14.12
CA ARG A 402 6.87 31.94 14.29
C ARG A 402 6.94 31.01 13.10
N MET A 403 5.88 31.02 12.32
CA MET A 403 5.68 30.11 11.18
C MET A 403 5.85 30.85 9.85
N MET A 404 6.03 30.08 8.80
CA MET A 404 5.92 30.54 7.41
C MET A 404 5.07 29.55 6.60
N GLN A 405 4.35 30.08 5.62
CA GLN A 405 3.60 29.26 4.67
C GLN A 405 4.50 28.90 3.48
N ILE A 406 4.40 27.68 3.00
CA ILE A 406 5.18 27.14 1.90
C ILE A 406 4.29 26.41 0.89
N SER A 407 4.70 26.42 -0.38
CA SER A 407 4.07 25.64 -1.46
C SER A 407 4.70 24.24 -1.64
N VAL A 408 5.72 23.90 -0.85
CA VAL A 408 6.34 22.57 -0.84
C VAL A 408 5.28 21.52 -0.49
N PRO A 409 5.06 20.49 -1.30
CA PRO A 409 4.14 19.41 -0.95
C PRO A 409 4.62 18.66 0.30
N VAL A 410 3.82 18.69 1.36
CA VAL A 410 4.13 18.05 2.64
C VAL A 410 3.09 16.99 2.96
N GLN A 411 3.52 15.86 3.49
CA GLN A 411 2.68 14.73 3.89
C GLN A 411 3.07 14.25 5.31
N PRO A 412 2.18 13.52 6.01
CA PRO A 412 2.54 12.86 7.27
C PRO A 412 3.83 12.04 7.11
N GLY A 413 4.78 12.22 8.03
CA GLY A 413 6.13 11.65 7.95
C GLY A 413 7.21 12.63 7.49
N ASN A 414 6.85 13.77 6.86
CA ASN A 414 7.79 14.87 6.60
C ASN A 414 8.01 15.76 7.83
N SER A 415 7.15 15.66 8.86
CA SER A 415 7.28 16.40 10.12
C SER A 415 8.66 16.23 10.72
N GLY A 416 9.26 17.34 11.14
CA GLY A 416 10.62 17.40 11.68
C GLY A 416 11.73 17.48 10.63
N GLY A 417 11.42 17.39 9.34
CA GLY A 417 12.37 17.54 8.23
C GLY A 417 12.85 18.98 8.06
N ALA A 418 14.10 19.16 7.59
CA ALA A 418 14.65 20.47 7.27
C ALA A 418 13.95 21.11 6.07
N LEU A 419 13.67 22.40 6.12
CA LEU A 419 13.37 23.22 4.96
C LEU A 419 14.64 23.95 4.55
N VAL A 420 15.18 23.64 3.39
CA VAL A 420 16.51 24.07 2.92
C VAL A 420 16.36 25.02 1.75
N ASN A 421 17.15 26.08 1.70
CA ASN A 421 17.20 27.04 0.62
C ASN A 421 18.19 26.63 -0.49
N GLU A 422 18.27 27.42 -1.54
CA GLU A 422 19.14 27.21 -2.71
C GLU A 422 20.64 27.18 -2.36
N THR A 423 21.03 27.77 -1.22
CA THR A 423 22.43 27.80 -0.75
C THR A 423 22.74 26.68 0.24
N GLY A 424 21.85 25.67 0.40
CA GLY A 424 22.04 24.52 1.27
C GLY A 424 21.83 24.81 2.76
N GLN A 425 21.26 25.94 3.12
CA GLN A 425 21.06 26.36 4.51
C GLN A 425 19.63 26.09 4.97
N VAL A 426 19.45 25.66 6.20
CA VAL A 426 18.16 25.41 6.83
C VAL A 426 17.51 26.75 7.19
N VAL A 427 16.39 27.07 6.54
CA VAL A 427 15.58 28.27 6.78
C VAL A 427 14.38 27.97 7.70
N GLY A 428 14.07 26.70 7.93
CA GLY A 428 12.99 26.28 8.81
C GLY A 428 12.92 24.77 9.00
N MET A 429 11.92 24.31 9.72
CA MET A 429 11.61 22.90 9.97
C MET A 429 10.16 22.64 9.59
N ILE A 430 9.91 21.58 8.83
CA ILE A 430 8.56 21.16 8.46
C ILE A 430 7.80 20.76 9.72
N THR A 431 6.65 21.39 9.93
CA THR A 431 5.74 20.98 10.97
C THR A 431 4.37 20.75 10.35
N VAL A 432 3.87 19.52 10.44
CA VAL A 432 2.49 19.20 10.06
C VAL A 432 1.62 19.49 11.28
N ARG A 433 1.56 20.75 11.65
CA ARG A 433 0.59 21.23 12.62
C ARG A 433 -0.58 21.89 11.88
N LEU A 434 -1.19 21.15 11.00
CA LEU A 434 -2.57 21.41 10.65
C LEU A 434 -3.41 20.50 11.54
N ASP A 435 -4.08 21.15 12.47
CA ASP A 435 -5.40 20.74 12.87
C ASP A 435 -6.27 20.93 11.61
N ASP A 436 -6.05 20.06 10.59
CA ASP A 436 -6.79 20.08 9.32
C ASP A 436 -8.30 20.03 9.60
N LEU A 437 -8.69 19.38 10.70
CA LEU A 437 -10.04 19.34 11.23
C LEU A 437 -10.51 20.70 11.76
N LYS A 438 -9.64 21.47 12.44
CA LYS A 438 -10.01 22.82 12.91
C LYS A 438 -10.07 23.82 11.75
N THR A 439 -9.16 23.73 10.80
CA THR A 439 -9.14 24.61 9.62
C THR A 439 -10.37 24.35 8.75
N PHE A 440 -10.71 23.06 8.50
CA PHE A 440 -11.92 22.69 7.77
C PHE A 440 -13.21 23.14 8.50
N ARG A 441 -13.27 23.01 9.84
CA ARG A 441 -14.40 23.51 10.65
C ARG A 441 -14.55 25.03 10.59
N LEU A 442 -13.45 25.75 10.41
CA LEU A 442 -13.45 27.21 10.36
C LEU A 442 -13.70 27.78 8.96
N THR A 443 -13.29 27.08 7.91
CA THR A 443 -13.28 27.60 6.53
C THR A 443 -14.20 26.83 5.56
N GLY A 444 -14.68 25.64 5.96
CA GLY A 444 -15.50 24.77 5.09
C GLY A 444 -14.73 24.15 3.92
N SER A 445 -13.42 24.41 3.81
CA SER A 445 -12.57 23.86 2.76
C SER A 445 -11.17 23.53 3.31
N LEU A 446 -10.57 22.44 2.81
CA LEU A 446 -9.13 22.21 3.00
C LEU A 446 -8.39 22.99 1.92
N PRO A 447 -7.53 23.96 2.28
CA PRO A 447 -6.71 24.64 1.29
C PRO A 447 -5.78 23.62 0.64
N GLN A 448 -5.89 23.42 -0.65
CA GLN A 448 -4.96 22.57 -1.39
C GLN A 448 -3.61 23.29 -1.51
N ASN A 449 -2.52 22.57 -1.23
CA ASN A 449 -1.13 23.07 -1.31
C ASN A 449 -0.75 24.20 -0.33
N VAL A 450 -1.40 24.30 0.83
CA VAL A 450 -1.02 25.22 1.90
C VAL A 450 -0.37 24.42 3.02
N ASN A 451 0.95 24.52 3.12
CA ASN A 451 1.75 23.85 4.13
C ASN A 451 2.51 24.86 4.97
N TYR A 452 2.98 24.47 6.14
CA TYR A 452 3.63 25.36 7.07
C TYR A 452 4.97 24.80 7.55
N ALA A 453 5.90 25.69 7.82
CA ALA A 453 7.17 25.38 8.45
C ALA A 453 7.45 26.36 9.59
N LEU A 454 8.07 25.85 10.65
CA LEU A 454 8.60 26.67 11.73
C LEU A 454 9.85 27.38 11.21
N LYS A 455 9.97 28.69 11.48
CA LYS A 455 11.13 29.48 11.05
C LYS A 455 12.41 29.08 11.81
N SER A 456 13.56 29.16 11.15
CA SER A 456 14.87 28.95 11.77
C SER A 456 15.15 29.85 12.95
N SER A 457 14.52 31.03 13.03
CA SER A 457 14.61 31.93 14.21
C SER A 457 14.15 31.25 15.49
N GLN A 458 13.11 30.43 15.43
CA GLN A 458 12.63 29.68 16.58
C GLN A 458 13.59 28.54 16.95
N ILE A 459 14.21 27.92 15.95
CA ILE A 459 15.26 26.93 16.16
C ILE A 459 16.48 27.57 16.83
N HIS A 460 16.92 28.73 16.38
CA HIS A 460 17.99 29.49 17.01
C HIS A 460 17.67 29.87 18.46
N ALA A 461 16.45 30.34 18.74
CA ALA A 461 15.99 30.66 20.10
C ALA A 461 16.02 29.42 21.01
N PHE A 462 15.54 28.28 20.52
CA PHE A 462 15.59 27.02 21.24
C PHE A 462 17.04 26.56 21.54
N LEU A 463 17.92 26.60 20.55
CA LEU A 463 19.33 26.21 20.72
C LEU A 463 20.13 27.20 21.58
N ALA A 464 19.72 28.47 21.66
CA ALA A 464 20.32 29.45 22.57
C ALA A 464 20.16 29.07 24.05
N THR A 465 19.17 28.26 24.37
CA THR A 465 18.96 27.72 25.71
C THR A 465 19.88 26.54 26.05
N LEU A 466 20.74 26.10 25.10
CA LEU A 466 21.64 24.95 25.17
C LEU A 466 23.08 25.35 24.78
N PRO A 467 23.83 26.10 25.63
CA PRO A 467 25.15 26.66 25.27
C PRO A 467 26.15 25.62 24.78
N LEU A 468 26.19 24.44 25.42
CA LEU A 468 27.09 23.34 25.05
C LEU A 468 26.80 22.77 23.65
N VAL A 469 25.54 22.68 23.26
CA VAL A 469 25.16 22.23 21.91
C VAL A 469 25.44 23.33 20.91
N LYS A 470 25.10 24.58 21.24
CA LYS A 470 25.33 25.75 20.38
C LYS A 470 26.80 25.92 20.01
N SER A 471 27.74 25.67 20.94
CA SER A 471 29.19 25.73 20.67
C SER A 471 29.70 24.64 19.74
N ARG A 472 28.92 23.58 19.55
CA ARG A 472 29.26 22.42 18.69
C ARG A 472 28.55 22.47 17.32
N LEU A 473 27.73 23.49 17.07
CA LEU A 473 27.15 23.71 15.76
C LEU A 473 28.27 24.12 14.81
N SER A 474 28.29 23.51 13.64
CA SER A 474 29.20 23.90 12.58
C SER A 474 28.98 25.35 12.18
N ALA A 475 30.03 26.15 12.12
CA ALA A 475 29.93 27.51 11.60
C ALA A 475 29.34 27.52 10.19
N PRO A 476 28.49 28.50 9.84
CA PRO A 476 27.97 28.60 8.48
C PRO A 476 29.14 28.73 7.51
N GLN A 477 29.42 27.65 6.78
CA GLN A 477 30.33 27.77 5.64
C GLN A 477 29.58 28.51 4.55
N LEU A 478 30.04 29.69 4.20
CA LEU A 478 29.69 30.35 2.96
C LEU A 478 30.26 29.49 1.83
N THR A 479 29.56 28.44 1.46
CA THR A 479 29.94 27.64 0.29
C THR A 479 29.68 28.50 -0.94
N THR A 480 30.76 28.95 -1.58
CA THR A 480 30.75 29.66 -2.87
C THR A 480 30.36 28.74 -4.03
N THR A 481 30.06 27.48 -3.74
CA THR A 481 29.61 26.50 -4.74
C THR A 481 28.13 26.74 -5.06
N THR A 482 27.85 27.14 -6.29
CA THR A 482 26.52 27.30 -6.88
C THR A 482 25.90 25.96 -7.31
N ASN A 483 26.40 24.83 -6.83
CA ASN A 483 25.91 23.51 -7.24
C ASN A 483 24.75 23.07 -6.35
N TYR A 484 23.55 23.26 -6.87
CA TYR A 484 22.28 22.87 -6.22
C TYR A 484 22.20 21.36 -5.94
N GLU A 485 22.75 20.52 -6.82
CA GLU A 485 22.79 19.06 -6.64
C GLU A 485 23.63 18.66 -5.41
N ALA A 486 24.78 19.32 -5.22
CA ALA A 486 25.61 19.07 -4.02
C ALA A 486 24.89 19.43 -2.71
N HIS A 487 24.05 20.47 -2.73
CA HIS A 487 23.22 20.82 -1.56
C HIS A 487 22.14 19.76 -1.28
N ILE A 488 21.56 19.17 -2.32
CA ILE A 488 20.59 18.06 -2.18
C ILE A 488 21.29 16.83 -1.62
N GLU A 489 22.46 16.44 -2.13
CA GLU A 489 23.24 15.29 -1.64
C GLU A 489 23.65 15.45 -0.17
N ASN A 490 24.11 16.65 0.22
CA ASN A 490 24.41 16.95 1.61
C ASN A 490 23.17 16.83 2.49
N ALA A 491 22.03 17.36 2.05
CA ALA A 491 20.78 17.26 2.77
C ALA A 491 20.27 15.80 2.86
N GLN A 492 20.50 14.97 1.83
CA GLN A 492 20.20 13.53 1.88
C GLN A 492 20.98 12.82 2.99
N THR A 493 22.28 13.11 3.07
CA THR A 493 23.18 12.50 4.07
C THR A 493 22.84 12.95 5.49
N ALA A 494 22.38 14.19 5.63
CA ALA A 494 22.03 14.81 6.91
C ALA A 494 20.60 14.47 7.38
N THR A 495 19.75 13.88 6.54
CA THR A 495 18.36 13.55 6.87
C THR A 495 18.26 12.15 7.42
N ALA A 496 17.46 11.98 8.48
CA ALA A 496 17.26 10.71 9.16
C ALA A 496 15.77 10.38 9.34
N PHE A 497 15.48 9.10 9.40
CA PHE A 497 14.15 8.57 9.73
C PHE A 497 14.05 8.36 11.24
N VAL A 498 13.09 9.00 11.87
CA VAL A 498 12.84 8.91 13.31
C VAL A 498 11.71 7.93 13.56
N LEU A 499 11.97 6.92 14.38
CA LEU A 499 11.02 5.90 14.81
C LEU A 499 10.85 6.00 16.31
N VAL A 500 9.62 5.97 16.76
CA VAL A 500 9.29 6.08 18.19
C VAL A 500 8.49 4.85 18.60
N HIS A 501 8.93 4.19 19.64
CA HIS A 501 8.37 2.94 20.15
C HIS A 501 7.78 3.14 21.57
N GLU A 502 6.88 2.21 21.98
CA GLU A 502 6.31 2.17 23.34
C GLU A 502 7.35 2.05 24.43
#